data_c59fe0c55f3068ba932c908f8de2f7d9
#
_entry.id   c59fe0c55f3068ba932c908f8de2f7d9
#
_cell.length_a   1.000
_cell.length_b   1.000
_cell.length_c   1.000
_cell.angle_alpha   90.00
_cell.angle_beta   90.00
_cell.angle_gamma   90.00
#
_symmetry.space_group_name_H-M   'P 1'
#
loop_
_entity.id
_entity.type
_entity.pdbx_description
1 polymer ?
#
loop_
_entity_poly.entity_id
_entity_poly.type
_entity_poly.pdbx_seq_one_letter_code
_entity_poly.pdbx_strand_id
1 'polypeptide(L)'
;MTTEEHVIDEELVEVAMQIILRAGEARTEIKHALNDLERFDYKNADLKLAKAKEFMTEAHRAQTNIIQGEASGEKRAHSLLFAHAQDTLMTIFSELNITMSLVGIVKSIEY
;
A
#
# COMPACT_ATOMS: atom_id res chain seq x y z
N MET A 1 6.19 29.37 -24.99
CA MET A 1 5.91 28.41 -24.02
C MET A 1 5.75 27.05 -24.67
N THR A 2 6.02 26.13 -23.96
CA THR A 2 6.03 24.81 -24.52
C THR A 2 4.92 23.99 -23.90
N THR A 3 4.48 23.00 -24.61
CA THR A 3 3.52 22.06 -24.10
C THR A 3 4.15 21.10 -23.11
N GLU A 4 5.46 21.17 -22.94
CA GLU A 4 6.18 20.30 -22.00
C GLU A 4 5.70 20.45 -20.57
N GLU A 5 5.29 21.64 -20.19
CA GLU A 5 4.78 21.89 -18.86
C GLU A 5 3.49 21.14 -18.56
N HIS A 6 2.81 20.69 -19.62
CA HIS A 6 1.53 20.04 -19.52
C HIS A 6 1.59 18.59 -19.95
N VAL A 7 2.82 18.07 -20.14
CA VAL A 7 2.98 16.67 -20.51
C VAL A 7 2.56 15.80 -19.35
N ILE A 8 1.67 14.88 -19.62
CA ILE A 8 1.23 13.88 -18.65
C ILE A 8 2.01 12.60 -18.89
N ASP A 9 2.65 12.11 -17.86
CA ASP A 9 3.32 10.81 -17.92
C ASP A 9 2.25 9.75 -17.66
N GLU A 10 1.72 9.19 -18.73
CA GLU A 10 0.63 8.22 -18.65
C GLU A 10 1.03 6.96 -17.87
N GLU A 11 2.27 6.51 -18.05
CA GLU A 11 2.76 5.37 -17.30
C GLU A 11 2.77 5.67 -15.80
N LEU A 12 3.21 6.85 -15.44
CA LEU A 12 3.26 7.27 -14.04
C LEU A 12 1.85 7.35 -13.44
N VAL A 13 0.88 7.83 -14.20
CA VAL A 13 -0.52 7.89 -13.78
C VAL A 13 -1.04 6.47 -13.55
N GLU A 14 -0.79 5.55 -14.48
CA GLU A 14 -1.21 4.16 -14.35
C GLU A 14 -0.62 3.51 -13.10
N VAL A 15 0.68 3.70 -12.89
CA VAL A 15 1.36 3.14 -11.72
C VAL A 15 0.79 3.73 -10.44
N ALA A 16 0.57 5.05 -10.41
CA ALA A 16 -0.02 5.70 -9.23
C ALA A 16 -1.40 5.13 -8.90
N MET A 17 -2.24 4.96 -9.92
CA MET A 17 -3.57 4.39 -9.73
C MET A 17 -3.50 2.95 -9.24
N GLN A 18 -2.57 2.17 -9.79
CA GLN A 18 -2.36 0.79 -9.38
C GLN A 18 -1.95 0.71 -7.90
N ILE A 19 -1.05 1.58 -7.48
CA ILE A 19 -0.61 1.65 -6.09
C ILE A 19 -1.81 1.96 -5.19
N ILE A 20 -2.61 2.97 -5.56
CA ILE A 20 -3.77 3.39 -4.77
C ILE A 20 -4.79 2.25 -4.66
N LEU A 21 -5.06 1.56 -5.77
CA LEU A 21 -6.01 0.46 -5.79
C LEU A 21 -5.56 -0.71 -4.92
N ARG A 22 -4.30 -1.14 -5.06
CA ARG A 22 -3.77 -2.25 -4.28
C ARG A 22 -3.68 -1.92 -2.80
N ALA A 23 -3.24 -0.71 -2.48
CA ALA A 23 -3.20 -0.25 -1.09
C ALA A 23 -4.60 -0.19 -0.49
N GLY A 24 -5.58 0.26 -1.27
CA GLY A 24 -6.98 0.28 -0.84
C GLY A 24 -7.54 -1.10 -0.58
N GLU A 25 -7.20 -2.08 -1.42
CA GLU A 25 -7.59 -3.47 -1.21
C GLU A 25 -6.96 -4.02 0.07
N ALA A 26 -5.69 -3.69 0.30
CA ALA A 26 -5.00 -4.07 1.53
C ALA A 26 -5.69 -3.49 2.76
N ARG A 27 -6.07 -2.22 2.71
CA ARG A 27 -6.77 -1.55 3.82
C ARG A 27 -8.09 -2.23 4.14
N THR A 28 -8.82 -2.67 3.13
CA THR A 28 -10.07 -3.40 3.32
C THR A 28 -9.83 -4.71 4.06
N GLU A 29 -8.77 -5.45 3.67
CA GLU A 29 -8.42 -6.69 4.36
C GLU A 29 -7.99 -6.44 5.80
N ILE A 30 -7.24 -5.37 6.04
CA ILE A 30 -6.82 -4.99 7.40
C ILE A 30 -8.05 -4.72 8.27
N LYS A 31 -9.03 -4.01 7.74
CA LYS A 31 -10.26 -3.69 8.46
C LYS A 31 -11.03 -4.96 8.82
N HIS A 32 -11.13 -5.90 7.89
CA HIS A 32 -11.78 -7.18 8.14
C HIS A 32 -11.00 -8.00 9.17
N ALA A 33 -9.68 -7.95 9.12
CA ALA A 33 -8.85 -8.64 10.12
C ALA A 33 -9.10 -8.09 11.52
N LEU A 34 -9.25 -6.77 11.65
CA LEU A 34 -9.57 -6.16 12.94
C LEU A 34 -10.93 -6.61 13.45
N ASN A 35 -11.91 -6.75 12.55
CA ASN A 35 -13.22 -7.28 12.92
C ASN A 35 -13.12 -8.71 13.42
N ASP A 36 -12.30 -9.53 12.77
CA ASP A 36 -12.07 -10.91 13.22
C ASP A 36 -11.37 -10.94 14.57
N LEU A 37 -10.43 -10.03 14.78
CA LEU A 37 -9.69 -9.93 16.04
C LEU A 37 -10.63 -9.60 17.21
N GLU A 38 -11.64 -8.77 16.98
CA GLU A 38 -12.64 -8.46 17.99
C GLU A 38 -13.39 -9.71 18.49
N ARG A 39 -13.47 -10.73 17.63
CA ARG A 39 -14.10 -12.01 17.96
C ARG A 39 -13.09 -13.07 18.35
N PHE A 40 -11.84 -12.69 18.50
CA PHE A 40 -10.74 -13.61 18.78
C PHE A 40 -10.59 -14.71 17.73
N ASP A 41 -10.98 -14.40 16.50
CA ASP A 41 -10.85 -15.32 15.36
C ASP A 41 -9.49 -15.09 14.71
N TYR A 42 -8.45 -15.61 15.34
CA TYR A 42 -7.07 -15.37 14.91
C TYR A 42 -6.77 -15.98 13.54
N LYS A 43 -7.32 -17.15 13.28
CA LYS A 43 -7.08 -17.82 12.02
C LYS A 43 -7.52 -16.96 10.83
N ASN A 44 -8.73 -16.43 10.89
CA ASN A 44 -9.24 -15.60 9.82
C ASN A 44 -8.55 -14.23 9.78
N ALA A 45 -8.21 -13.67 10.95
CA ALA A 45 -7.46 -12.43 11.00
C ALA A 45 -6.10 -12.60 10.29
N ASP A 46 -5.39 -13.68 10.59
CA ASP A 46 -4.08 -13.95 10.00
C ASP A 46 -4.19 -14.15 8.48
N LEU A 47 -5.23 -14.83 8.01
CA LEU A 47 -5.44 -15.02 6.57
C LEU A 47 -5.66 -13.70 5.85
N LYS A 48 -6.44 -12.80 6.44
CA LYS A 48 -6.70 -11.49 5.86
C LYS A 48 -5.47 -10.60 5.88
N LEU A 49 -4.68 -10.67 6.94
CA LEU A 49 -3.42 -9.91 7.01
C LEU A 49 -2.40 -10.42 5.99
N ALA A 50 -2.37 -11.73 5.74
CA ALA A 50 -1.53 -12.29 4.70
C ALA A 50 -1.95 -11.76 3.32
N LYS A 51 -3.25 -11.65 3.08
CA LYS A 51 -3.78 -11.10 1.84
C LYS A 51 -3.42 -9.63 1.70
N ALA A 52 -3.59 -8.86 2.78
CA ALA A 52 -3.20 -7.45 2.79
C ALA A 52 -1.72 -7.29 2.45
N LYS A 53 -0.88 -8.14 3.00
CA LYS A 53 0.55 -8.11 2.74
C LYS A 53 0.87 -8.37 1.26
N GLU A 54 0.14 -9.28 0.62
CA GLU A 54 0.30 -9.52 -0.81
C GLU A 54 -0.02 -8.27 -1.63
N PHE A 55 -1.14 -7.62 -1.35
CA PHE A 55 -1.51 -6.38 -2.04
C PHE A 55 -0.46 -5.29 -1.83
N MET A 56 0.06 -5.17 -0.60
CA MET A 56 1.08 -4.17 -0.29
C MET A 56 2.40 -4.46 -1.00
N THR A 57 2.75 -5.74 -1.14
CA THR A 57 3.94 -6.14 -1.88
C THR A 57 3.83 -5.73 -3.35
N GLU A 58 2.66 -5.93 -3.96
CA GLU A 58 2.43 -5.52 -5.34
C GLU A 58 2.54 -4.00 -5.50
N ALA A 59 1.91 -3.25 -4.59
CA ALA A 59 1.96 -1.79 -4.62
C ALA A 59 3.38 -1.27 -4.43
N HIS A 60 4.10 -1.86 -3.49
CA HIS A 60 5.48 -1.47 -3.21
C HIS A 60 6.40 -1.75 -4.41
N ARG A 61 6.19 -2.88 -5.07
CA ARG A 61 6.99 -3.23 -6.25
C ARG A 61 6.76 -2.24 -7.37
N ALA A 62 5.51 -1.84 -7.59
CA ALA A 62 5.18 -0.85 -8.60
C ALA A 62 5.86 0.49 -8.33
N GLN A 63 5.84 0.93 -7.07
CA GLN A 63 6.52 2.15 -6.65
C GLN A 63 8.03 2.05 -6.83
N THR A 64 8.61 0.93 -6.41
CA THR A 64 10.06 0.72 -6.47
C THR A 64 10.57 0.77 -7.90
N ASN A 65 9.82 0.20 -8.85
CA ASN A 65 10.22 0.24 -10.25
C ASN A 65 10.38 1.67 -10.77
N ILE A 66 9.47 2.56 -10.39
CA ILE A 66 9.55 3.96 -10.80
C ILE A 66 10.77 4.64 -10.14
N ILE A 67 10.96 4.42 -8.85
CA ILE A 67 12.06 5.03 -8.10
C ILE A 67 13.41 4.56 -8.64
N GLN A 68 13.54 3.27 -8.92
CA GLN A 68 14.78 2.72 -9.48
C GLN A 68 15.06 3.26 -10.88
N GLY A 69 14.02 3.45 -11.69
CA GLY A 69 14.15 4.06 -12.98
C GLY A 69 14.70 5.47 -12.88
N GLU A 70 14.19 6.28 -11.98
CA GLU A 70 14.68 7.63 -11.75
C GLU A 70 16.14 7.62 -11.26
N ALA A 71 16.46 6.71 -10.36
CA ALA A 71 17.82 6.57 -9.86
C ALA A 71 18.79 6.17 -10.96
N SER A 72 18.32 5.48 -11.99
CA SER A 72 19.12 5.08 -13.16
C SER A 72 19.23 6.18 -14.21
N GLY A 73 18.62 7.32 -13.97
CA GLY A 73 18.70 8.47 -14.87
C GLY A 73 17.48 8.75 -15.71
N GLU A 74 16.42 7.95 -15.59
CA GLU A 74 15.16 8.24 -16.26
C GLU A 74 14.56 9.51 -15.68
N LYS A 75 14.10 10.38 -16.55
CA LYS A 75 13.46 11.61 -16.10
C LYS A 75 11.95 11.43 -16.13
N ARG A 76 11.32 11.80 -15.04
CA ARG A 76 9.86 11.76 -14.91
C ARG A 76 9.33 13.15 -14.61
N ALA A 77 8.17 13.46 -15.16
CA ALA A 77 7.48 14.69 -14.80
C ALA A 77 7.04 14.60 -13.34
N HIS A 78 7.05 15.74 -12.66
CA HIS A 78 6.51 15.80 -11.29
C HIS A 78 5.04 15.42 -11.33
N SER A 79 4.61 14.59 -10.39
CA SER A 79 3.24 14.12 -10.32
C SER A 79 2.72 14.18 -8.89
N LEU A 80 1.73 15.03 -8.68
CA LEU A 80 1.04 15.10 -7.40
C LEU A 80 0.30 13.80 -7.11
N LEU A 81 -0.25 13.18 -8.16
CA LEU A 81 -0.94 11.90 -8.02
C LEU A 81 0.01 10.81 -7.54
N PHE A 82 1.22 10.75 -8.10
CA PHE A 82 2.19 9.75 -7.67
C PHE A 82 2.64 10.00 -6.22
N ALA A 83 2.84 11.27 -5.84
CA ALA A 83 3.15 11.62 -4.46
C ALA A 83 2.03 11.18 -3.51
N HIS A 84 0.77 11.38 -3.91
CA HIS A 84 -0.39 10.94 -3.14
C HIS A 84 -0.42 9.42 -3.02
N ALA A 85 -0.10 8.71 -4.10
CA ALA A 85 -0.03 7.25 -4.09
C ALA A 85 1.03 6.77 -3.10
N GLN A 86 2.20 7.41 -3.08
CA GLN A 86 3.26 7.07 -2.13
C GLN A 86 2.84 7.30 -0.69
N ASP A 87 2.17 8.42 -0.41
CA ASP A 87 1.67 8.72 0.92
C ASP A 87 0.63 7.68 1.36
N THR A 88 -0.26 7.31 0.45
CA THR A 88 -1.27 6.28 0.70
C THR A 88 -0.61 4.96 1.03
N LEU A 89 0.37 4.56 0.24
CA LEU A 89 1.11 3.32 0.45
C LEU A 89 1.77 3.29 1.83
N MET A 90 2.46 4.36 2.19
CA MET A 90 3.16 4.41 3.47
C MET A 90 2.21 4.41 4.66
N THR A 91 1.08 5.10 4.52
CA THR A 91 0.07 5.14 5.57
C THR A 91 -0.51 3.74 5.82
N ILE A 92 -0.85 3.04 4.75
CA ILE A 92 -1.44 1.70 4.88
C ILE A 92 -0.41 0.69 5.36
N PHE A 93 0.85 0.83 4.98
CA PHE A 93 1.93 0.02 5.53
C PHE A 93 1.98 0.14 7.05
N SER A 94 1.86 1.37 7.55
CA SER A 94 1.83 1.62 8.98
C SER A 94 0.63 0.94 9.64
N GLU A 95 -0.55 1.05 9.02
CA GLU A 95 -1.76 0.39 9.51
C GLU A 95 -1.59 -1.13 9.58
N LEU A 96 -0.98 -1.71 8.55
CA LEU A 96 -0.73 -3.15 8.51
C LEU A 96 0.20 -3.57 9.64
N ASN A 97 1.31 -2.87 9.81
CA ASN A 97 2.28 -3.19 10.85
C ASN A 97 1.67 -3.09 12.24
N ILE A 98 0.89 -2.04 12.49
CA ILE A 98 0.23 -1.85 13.79
C ILE A 98 -0.78 -2.97 14.02
N THR A 99 -1.56 -3.33 13.00
CA THR A 99 -2.58 -4.37 13.13
C THR A 99 -1.93 -5.72 13.40
N MET A 100 -0.83 -6.05 12.74
CA MET A 100 -0.10 -7.28 13.00
C MET A 100 0.39 -7.33 14.46
N SER A 101 0.86 -6.19 14.97
CA SER A 101 1.29 -6.08 16.36
C SER A 101 0.12 -6.26 17.32
N LEU A 102 -1.04 -5.69 16.98
CA LEU A 102 -2.25 -5.84 17.80
C LEU A 102 -2.68 -7.30 17.91
N VAL A 103 -2.65 -8.03 16.79
CA VAL A 103 -2.96 -9.47 16.81
C VAL A 103 -2.02 -10.19 17.76
N GLY A 104 -0.72 -9.91 17.66
CA GLY A 104 0.27 -10.51 18.55
C GLY A 104 0.02 -10.20 20.02
N ILE A 105 -0.32 -8.95 20.32
CA ILE A 105 -0.59 -8.51 21.69
C ILE A 105 -1.82 -9.22 22.24
N VAL A 106 -2.90 -9.25 21.47
CA VAL A 106 -4.15 -9.88 21.93
C VAL A 106 -3.93 -11.38 22.17
N LYS A 107 -3.21 -12.05 21.26
CA LYS A 107 -2.87 -13.46 21.45
C LYS A 107 -2.08 -13.71 22.74
N SER A 108 -1.21 -12.76 23.12
CA SER A 108 -0.34 -12.96 24.27
C SER A 108 -1.08 -12.80 25.60
N ILE A 109 -2.21 -12.12 25.62
CA ILE A 109 -2.96 -11.86 26.85
C ILE A 109 -4.26 -12.67 26.94
N GLU A 110 -4.62 -13.39 25.89
CA GLU A 110 -5.79 -14.25 25.90
C GLU A 110 -5.43 -15.63 26.45
N TYR A 111 -6.34 -16.21 27.23
CA TYR A 111 -6.13 -17.53 27.82
C TYR A 111 -6.82 -18.63 27.05
#